data_ee6267efafad132adc87618250590ec3
#
_entry.id   ee6267efafad132adc87618250590ec3
#
_cell.length_a   1.000
_cell.length_b   1.000
_cell.length_c   1.000
_cell.angle_alpha   90.00
_cell.angle_beta   90.00
_cell.angle_gamma   90.00
#
_symmetry.space_group_name_H-M   'P 1'
#
loop_
_entity.id
_entity.type
_entity.pdbx_description
1 polymer ?
#
loop_
_entity_poly.entity_id
_entity_poly.type
_entity_poly.pdbx_seq_one_letter_code
_entity_poly.pdbx_strand_id
1 'polypeptide(L)'
;MSLVLHGSSFSTFTWSARLALAEKGVAYELRPANLREEGYTSLHPWRRMPVLDDGDLRLFEAFAVMRYVDEAFEGPALQPASPAARATMTQWISAFSDYVAPHAVRGVLIPRFVLAPRGLPVDDAAVADAAQRARKSLAVFDRALAGGGFLAGDAPSLADWLLLPVWASGGGLAGADRYTDDLPNLARWAAALMERPGFAATLPRG
;
A
#
# COMPACT_ATOMS: atom_id res chain seq x y z
N MET A 1 10.22 23.28 -8.73
CA MET A 1 10.07 22.06 -9.56
C MET A 1 8.85 21.33 -9.03
N SER A 2 8.05 20.68 -9.88
CA SER A 2 6.86 19.97 -9.44
C SER A 2 7.23 18.54 -9.10
N LEU A 3 6.78 18.05 -7.93
CA LEU A 3 6.89 16.66 -7.51
C LEU A 3 5.96 15.81 -8.39
N VAL A 4 6.47 14.76 -9.02
CA VAL A 4 5.70 13.89 -9.92
C VAL A 4 5.69 12.46 -9.40
N LEU A 5 4.49 11.92 -9.18
CA LEU A 5 4.29 10.51 -8.83
C LEU A 5 3.77 9.76 -10.06
N HIS A 6 4.58 8.88 -10.64
CA HIS A 6 4.17 8.00 -11.73
C HIS A 6 3.49 6.76 -11.17
N GLY A 7 2.24 6.55 -11.58
CA GLY A 7 1.48 5.41 -11.06
C GLY A 7 0.04 5.39 -11.54
N SER A 8 -0.74 4.50 -10.96
CA SER A 8 -2.20 4.41 -11.16
C SER A 8 -2.90 4.63 -9.83
N SER A 9 -4.02 5.37 -9.83
CA SER A 9 -4.86 5.54 -8.63
C SER A 9 -5.36 4.21 -8.06
N PHE A 10 -5.48 3.18 -8.88
CA PHE A 10 -5.92 1.83 -8.48
C PHE A 10 -4.79 0.93 -7.99
N SER A 11 -3.53 1.32 -8.13
CA SER A 11 -2.41 0.56 -7.59
C SER A 11 -2.31 0.77 -6.08
N THR A 12 -2.38 -0.31 -5.30
CA THR A 12 -2.25 -0.26 -3.84
C THR A 12 -0.94 0.39 -3.39
N PHE A 13 0.17 0.08 -4.04
CA PHE A 13 1.47 0.68 -3.73
C PHE A 13 1.55 2.17 -4.12
N THR A 14 0.95 2.56 -5.25
CA THR A 14 0.82 3.99 -5.58
C THR A 14 -0.08 4.70 -4.59
N TRP A 15 -1.16 4.05 -4.16
CA TRP A 15 -2.06 4.61 -3.16
C TRP A 15 -1.36 4.80 -1.81
N SER A 16 -0.50 3.89 -1.38
CA SER A 16 0.34 4.06 -0.18
C SER A 16 1.22 5.31 -0.26
N ALA A 17 1.88 5.55 -1.40
CA ALA A 17 2.67 6.77 -1.60
C ALA A 17 1.80 8.04 -1.59
N ARG A 18 0.60 7.98 -2.20
CA ARG A 18 -0.37 9.08 -2.19
C ARG A 18 -0.88 9.38 -0.78
N LEU A 19 -1.10 8.36 0.05
CA LEU A 19 -1.46 8.53 1.46
C LEU A 19 -0.36 9.25 2.24
N ALA A 20 0.91 8.85 2.08
CA ALA A 20 2.02 9.53 2.73
C ALA A 20 2.11 11.00 2.31
N LEU A 21 1.97 11.31 1.02
CA LEU A 21 1.93 12.68 0.51
C LEU A 21 0.76 13.49 1.09
N ALA A 22 -0.43 12.89 1.17
CA ALA A 22 -1.62 13.54 1.72
C ALA A 22 -1.48 13.81 3.23
N GLU A 23 -0.95 12.86 4.01
CA GLU A 23 -0.71 13.03 5.45
C GLU A 23 0.34 14.12 5.74
N LYS A 24 1.30 14.31 4.85
CA LYS A 24 2.30 15.40 4.92
C LYS A 24 1.77 16.73 4.37
N GLY A 25 0.61 16.74 3.69
CA GLY A 25 0.09 17.93 3.01
C GLY A 25 0.88 18.34 1.78
N VAL A 26 1.62 17.43 1.16
CA VAL A 26 2.50 17.70 0.02
C VAL A 26 1.72 17.59 -1.29
N ALA A 27 1.75 18.66 -2.08
CA ALA A 27 1.16 18.68 -3.43
C ALA A 27 2.06 17.95 -4.44
N TYR A 28 1.46 17.20 -5.34
CA TYR A 28 2.15 16.45 -6.39
C TYR A 28 1.27 16.30 -7.64
N GLU A 29 1.89 16.03 -8.76
CA GLU A 29 1.22 15.59 -9.99
C GLU A 29 1.16 14.05 -10.00
N LEU A 30 -0.04 13.46 -10.14
CA LEU A 30 -0.15 12.04 -10.43
C LEU A 30 -0.12 11.82 -11.94
N ARG A 31 0.96 11.22 -12.44
CA ARG A 31 1.12 10.92 -13.86
C ARG A 31 0.85 9.44 -14.12
N PRO A 32 -0.10 9.11 -15.01
CA PRO A 32 -0.40 7.71 -15.34
C PRO A 32 0.85 6.97 -15.83
N ALA A 33 1.09 5.77 -15.28
CA ALA A 33 2.22 4.92 -15.66
C ALA A 33 1.77 3.84 -16.64
N ASN A 34 2.40 3.79 -17.82
CA ASN A 34 2.23 2.71 -18.77
C ASN A 34 3.41 1.71 -18.65
N LEU A 35 3.21 0.64 -17.90
CA LEU A 35 4.27 -0.36 -17.65
C LEU A 35 4.73 -1.12 -18.90
N ARG A 36 3.98 -1.03 -20.02
CA ARG A 36 4.31 -1.68 -21.30
C ARG A 36 5.03 -0.76 -22.27
N GLU A 37 5.12 0.52 -21.95
CA GLU A 37 5.78 1.51 -22.79
C GLU A 37 7.26 1.17 -22.98
N GLU A 38 7.74 1.32 -24.20
CA GLU A 38 9.16 1.21 -24.49
C GLU A 38 9.91 2.30 -23.72
N GLY A 39 10.98 1.92 -23.03
CA GLY A 39 11.72 2.86 -22.17
C GLY A 39 11.21 3.01 -20.75
N TYR A 40 10.04 2.45 -20.36
CA TYR A 40 9.60 2.51 -18.94
C TYR A 40 10.63 1.91 -17.96
N THR A 41 11.53 1.03 -18.42
CA THR A 41 12.63 0.51 -17.61
C THR A 41 13.62 1.58 -17.17
N SER A 42 13.68 2.74 -17.83
CA SER A 42 14.47 3.89 -17.37
C SER A 42 13.85 4.57 -16.14
N LEU A 43 12.54 4.42 -15.93
CA LEU A 43 11.84 4.90 -14.74
C LEU A 43 11.93 3.85 -13.62
N HIS A 44 11.60 2.60 -13.93
CA HIS A 44 11.58 1.51 -12.97
C HIS A 44 12.15 0.22 -13.58
N PRO A 45 13.30 -0.30 -13.09
CA PRO A 45 14.00 -1.41 -13.74
C PRO A 45 13.18 -2.70 -13.82
N TRP A 46 12.25 -2.93 -12.91
CA TRP A 46 11.33 -4.08 -12.92
C TRP A 46 9.93 -3.75 -13.46
N ARG A 47 9.76 -2.62 -14.16
CA ARG A 47 8.48 -2.19 -14.75
C ARG A 47 7.33 -2.26 -13.73
N ARG A 48 7.51 -1.58 -12.60
CA ARG A 48 6.48 -1.47 -11.53
C ARG A 48 6.16 -0.01 -11.25
N MET A 49 5.21 0.21 -10.36
CA MET A 49 4.81 1.50 -9.84
C MET A 49 4.64 1.42 -8.32
N PRO A 50 4.79 2.54 -7.57
CA PRO A 50 5.05 3.91 -8.03
C PRO A 50 6.52 4.20 -8.37
N VAL A 51 6.72 5.33 -9.09
CA VAL A 51 8.00 6.03 -9.19
C VAL A 51 7.77 7.49 -8.82
N LEU A 52 8.66 8.08 -8.03
CA LEU A 52 8.63 9.49 -7.65
C LEU A 52 9.80 10.21 -8.33
N ASP A 53 9.50 11.33 -8.98
CA ASP A 53 10.49 12.29 -9.47
C ASP A 53 10.40 13.58 -8.63
N ASP A 54 11.54 14.03 -8.08
CA ASP A 54 11.71 15.31 -7.41
C ASP A 54 13.00 15.99 -7.92
N GLY A 55 12.87 16.88 -8.87
CA GLY A 55 14.00 17.43 -9.58
C GLY A 55 14.80 16.34 -10.29
N ASP A 56 16.07 16.22 -9.93
CA ASP A 56 16.99 15.21 -10.48
C ASP A 56 16.94 13.86 -9.74
N LEU A 57 16.24 13.82 -8.59
CA LEU A 57 16.05 12.60 -7.82
C LEU A 57 14.92 11.76 -8.42
N ARG A 58 15.20 10.50 -8.66
CA ARG A 58 14.20 9.48 -9.02
C ARG A 58 14.24 8.32 -8.04
N LEU A 59 13.08 8.00 -7.46
CA LEU A 59 12.91 6.90 -6.54
C LEU A 59 11.84 5.92 -7.02
N PHE A 60 12.11 4.65 -6.87
CA PHE A 60 11.13 3.56 -7.00
C PHE A 60 11.08 2.77 -5.69
N GLU A 61 10.15 1.82 -5.57
CA GLU A 61 9.69 1.13 -4.36
C GLU A 61 8.85 2.05 -3.43
N ALA A 62 7.61 1.64 -3.20
CA ALA A 62 6.66 2.43 -2.43
C ALA A 62 7.19 2.87 -1.07
N PHE A 63 7.86 1.97 -0.34
CA PHE A 63 8.40 2.30 0.97
C PHE A 63 9.52 3.35 0.89
N ALA A 64 10.42 3.24 -0.10
CA ALA A 64 11.48 4.24 -0.30
C ALA A 64 10.89 5.61 -0.62
N VAL A 65 9.87 5.65 -1.48
CA VAL A 65 9.13 6.88 -1.79
C VAL A 65 8.47 7.47 -0.55
N MET A 66 7.73 6.66 0.21
CA MET A 66 7.03 7.11 1.42
C MET A 66 8.00 7.64 2.49
N ARG A 67 9.14 6.95 2.67
CA ARG A 67 10.18 7.37 3.60
C ARG A 67 10.81 8.69 3.17
N TYR A 68 11.14 8.84 1.90
CA TYR A 68 11.66 10.10 1.36
C TYR A 68 10.67 11.25 1.60
N VAL A 69 9.39 11.03 1.30
CA VAL A 69 8.34 12.03 1.54
C VAL A 69 8.29 12.45 3.02
N ASP A 70 8.41 11.52 3.94
CA ASP A 70 8.42 11.85 5.37
C ASP A 70 9.67 12.64 5.80
N GLU A 71 10.83 12.28 5.27
CA GLU A 71 12.12 12.88 5.67
C GLU A 71 12.41 14.22 4.95
N ALA A 72 11.92 14.40 3.71
CA ALA A 72 12.25 15.57 2.88
C ALA A 72 11.25 16.72 3.00
N PHE A 73 10.02 16.46 3.44
CA PHE A 73 8.98 17.48 3.49
C PHE A 73 8.50 17.73 4.93
N GLU A 74 8.15 18.98 5.22
CA GLU A 74 7.55 19.35 6.50
C GLU A 74 6.16 18.72 6.67
N GLY A 75 5.65 18.73 7.90
CA GLY A 75 4.34 18.18 8.27
C GLY A 75 4.45 17.11 9.36
N PRO A 76 3.35 16.43 9.67
CA PRO A 76 3.35 15.38 10.69
C PRO A 76 4.36 14.28 10.38
N ALA A 77 5.12 13.81 11.39
CA ALA A 77 6.03 12.68 11.22
C ALA A 77 5.25 11.40 10.97
N LEU A 78 5.65 10.65 9.94
CA LEU A 78 5.07 9.36 9.58
C LEU A 78 5.93 8.19 10.04
N GLN A 79 7.07 8.48 10.68
CA GLN A 79 7.96 7.51 11.29
C GLN A 79 8.07 7.77 12.80
N PRO A 80 8.12 6.72 13.63
CA PRO A 80 8.36 6.88 15.06
C PRO A 80 9.69 7.56 15.37
N ALA A 81 9.76 8.29 16.49
CA ALA A 81 10.98 9.01 16.87
C ALA A 81 12.10 8.07 17.35
N SER A 82 11.77 6.99 18.09
CA SER A 82 12.80 6.12 18.66
C SER A 82 13.34 5.11 17.63
N PRO A 83 14.64 4.75 17.70
CA PRO A 83 15.21 3.72 16.84
C PRO A 83 14.51 2.37 16.96
N ALA A 84 14.09 1.97 18.17
CA ALA A 84 13.40 0.71 18.41
C ALA A 84 12.04 0.68 17.71
N ALA A 85 11.23 1.75 17.83
CA ALA A 85 9.94 1.83 17.17
C ALA A 85 10.08 1.92 15.63
N ARG A 86 11.12 2.60 15.11
CA ARG A 86 11.44 2.56 13.67
C ARG A 86 11.84 1.18 13.19
N ALA A 87 12.58 0.41 13.99
CA ALA A 87 12.90 -0.98 13.68
C ALA A 87 11.63 -1.83 13.61
N THR A 88 10.70 -1.67 14.57
CA THR A 88 9.38 -2.34 14.57
C THR A 88 8.57 -1.96 13.32
N MET A 89 8.52 -0.67 12.96
CA MET A 89 7.87 -0.22 11.72
C MET A 89 8.46 -0.92 10.50
N THR A 90 9.79 -0.93 10.38
CA THR A 90 10.48 -1.57 9.24
C THR A 90 10.24 -3.08 9.22
N GLN A 91 10.19 -3.74 10.38
CA GLN A 91 9.82 -5.16 10.49
C GLN A 91 8.45 -5.44 9.88
N TRP A 92 7.43 -4.62 10.20
CA TRP A 92 6.09 -4.79 9.63
C TRP A 92 6.03 -4.48 8.13
N ILE A 93 6.81 -3.53 7.65
CA ILE A 93 6.95 -3.24 6.21
C ILE A 93 7.56 -4.43 5.48
N SER A 94 8.64 -5.02 6.02
CA SER A 94 9.25 -6.22 5.46
C SER A 94 8.28 -7.41 5.48
N ALA A 95 7.60 -7.63 6.62
CA ALA A 95 6.59 -8.68 6.74
C ALA A 95 5.43 -8.50 5.74
N PHE A 96 4.97 -7.28 5.51
CA PHE A 96 3.99 -6.99 4.49
C PHE A 96 4.50 -7.36 3.10
N SER A 97 5.72 -6.94 2.76
CA SER A 97 6.30 -7.14 1.43
C SER A 97 6.55 -8.63 1.12
N ASP A 98 6.97 -9.40 2.13
CA ASP A 98 7.35 -10.80 1.93
C ASP A 98 6.17 -11.76 2.09
N TYR A 99 5.20 -11.46 2.95
CA TYR A 99 4.15 -12.42 3.31
C TYR A 99 2.72 -11.99 2.94
N VAL A 100 2.42 -10.70 2.85
CA VAL A 100 1.07 -10.23 2.49
C VAL A 100 0.98 -9.89 1.00
N ALA A 101 1.86 -9.04 0.50
CA ALA A 101 1.79 -8.53 -0.85
C ALA A 101 1.87 -9.61 -1.96
N PRO A 102 2.67 -10.68 -1.86
CA PRO A 102 2.69 -11.74 -2.86
C PRO A 102 1.34 -12.43 -3.01
N HIS A 103 0.62 -12.63 -1.91
CA HIS A 103 -0.65 -13.32 -1.91
C HIS A 103 -1.82 -12.36 -2.15
N ALA A 104 -1.96 -11.30 -1.36
CA ALA A 104 -3.07 -10.37 -1.50
C ALA A 104 -3.00 -9.59 -2.82
N VAL A 105 -1.86 -8.93 -3.11
CA VAL A 105 -1.78 -8.06 -4.29
C VAL A 105 -1.60 -8.86 -5.56
N ARG A 106 -0.56 -9.73 -5.62
CA ARG A 106 -0.24 -10.45 -6.86
C ARG A 106 -1.16 -11.64 -7.10
N GLY A 107 -1.55 -12.32 -6.02
CA GLY A 107 -2.37 -13.53 -6.11
C GLY A 107 -3.88 -13.27 -6.19
N VAL A 108 -4.37 -12.12 -5.68
CA VAL A 108 -5.82 -11.83 -5.65
C VAL A 108 -6.15 -10.53 -6.39
N LEU A 109 -5.62 -9.38 -5.93
CA LEU A 109 -6.08 -8.08 -6.45
C LEU A 109 -5.73 -7.89 -7.93
N ILE A 110 -4.52 -8.27 -8.36
CA ILE A 110 -4.15 -8.16 -9.79
C ILE A 110 -5.03 -9.07 -10.65
N PRO A 111 -5.21 -10.37 -10.37
CA PRO A 111 -6.14 -11.21 -11.11
C PRO A 111 -7.55 -10.62 -11.19
N ARG A 112 -8.12 -10.16 -10.08
CA ARG A 112 -9.52 -9.70 -10.03
C ARG A 112 -9.75 -8.30 -10.58
N PHE A 113 -8.86 -7.35 -10.31
CA PHE A 113 -9.06 -5.95 -10.69
C PHE A 113 -8.26 -5.50 -11.91
N VAL A 114 -7.30 -6.31 -12.38
CA VAL A 114 -6.49 -5.95 -13.56
C VAL A 114 -6.66 -6.93 -14.70
N LEU A 115 -6.61 -8.25 -14.45
CA LEU A 115 -6.67 -9.25 -15.51
C LEU A 115 -8.10 -9.53 -15.95
N ALA A 116 -8.99 -9.87 -15.01
CA ALA A 116 -10.37 -10.21 -15.31
C ALA A 116 -11.13 -9.10 -16.09
N PRO A 117 -11.05 -7.81 -15.70
CA PRO A 117 -11.72 -6.74 -16.47
C PRO A 117 -11.18 -6.54 -17.89
N ARG A 118 -9.97 -7.06 -18.16
CA ARG A 118 -9.35 -7.02 -19.51
C ARG A 118 -9.64 -8.26 -20.33
N GLY A 119 -10.48 -9.18 -19.82
CA GLY A 119 -10.75 -10.48 -20.49
C GLY A 119 -9.56 -11.43 -20.52
N LEU A 120 -8.54 -11.20 -19.68
CA LEU A 120 -7.39 -12.08 -19.58
C LEU A 120 -7.70 -13.28 -18.67
N PRO A 121 -7.11 -14.47 -18.95
CA PRO A 121 -7.36 -15.67 -18.15
C PRO A 121 -7.02 -15.47 -16.68
N VAL A 122 -7.91 -15.94 -15.80
CA VAL A 122 -7.73 -15.97 -14.35
C VAL A 122 -8.02 -17.39 -13.85
N ASP A 123 -7.09 -17.94 -13.07
CA ASP A 123 -7.26 -19.23 -12.40
C ASP A 123 -7.94 -18.98 -11.04
N ASP A 124 -9.22 -19.27 -10.95
CA ASP A 124 -10.03 -19.06 -9.75
C ASP A 124 -9.56 -19.89 -8.56
N ALA A 125 -9.05 -21.10 -8.78
CA ALA A 125 -8.52 -21.94 -7.70
C ALA A 125 -7.22 -21.37 -7.14
N ALA A 126 -6.34 -20.85 -7.99
CA ALA A 126 -5.11 -20.18 -7.57
C ALA A 126 -5.41 -18.86 -6.81
N VAL A 127 -6.44 -18.12 -7.23
CA VAL A 127 -6.87 -16.89 -6.52
C VAL A 127 -7.42 -17.25 -5.14
N ALA A 128 -8.25 -18.27 -5.01
CA ALA A 128 -8.80 -18.70 -3.72
C ALA A 128 -7.70 -19.19 -2.75
N ASP A 129 -6.71 -19.96 -3.23
CA ASP A 129 -5.55 -20.36 -2.43
C ASP A 129 -4.73 -19.14 -1.97
N ALA A 130 -4.49 -18.18 -2.88
CA ALA A 130 -3.80 -16.96 -2.55
C ALA A 130 -4.55 -16.11 -1.50
N ALA A 131 -5.88 -16.04 -1.58
CA ALA A 131 -6.71 -15.36 -0.58
C ALA A 131 -6.58 -15.99 0.81
N GLN A 132 -6.59 -17.33 0.90
CA GLN A 132 -6.37 -18.03 2.17
C GLN A 132 -4.98 -17.74 2.75
N ARG A 133 -3.93 -17.72 1.91
CA ARG A 133 -2.56 -17.37 2.33
C ARG A 133 -2.47 -15.91 2.79
N ALA A 134 -3.10 -14.99 2.06
CA ALA A 134 -3.18 -13.58 2.45
C ALA A 134 -3.84 -13.44 3.82
N ARG A 135 -4.99 -14.10 4.05
CA ARG A 135 -5.69 -14.11 5.33
C ARG A 135 -4.83 -14.66 6.47
N LYS A 136 -4.11 -15.78 6.25
CA LYS A 136 -3.20 -16.34 7.26
C LYS A 136 -2.09 -15.36 7.64
N SER A 137 -1.54 -14.65 6.66
CA SER A 137 -0.51 -13.63 6.91
C SER A 137 -1.10 -12.43 7.65
N LEU A 138 -2.27 -11.94 7.23
CA LEU A 138 -2.98 -10.82 7.89
C LEU A 138 -3.39 -11.15 9.32
N ALA A 139 -3.68 -12.41 9.66
CA ALA A 139 -3.96 -12.82 11.04
C ALA A 139 -2.77 -12.61 12.00
N VAL A 140 -1.54 -12.52 11.47
CA VAL A 140 -0.36 -12.12 12.29
C VAL A 140 -0.43 -10.64 12.63
N PHE A 141 -0.79 -9.79 11.67
CA PHE A 141 -1.00 -8.36 11.87
C PHE A 141 -2.20 -8.08 12.80
N ASP A 142 -3.29 -8.84 12.62
CA ASP A 142 -4.47 -8.73 13.49
C ASP A 142 -4.11 -8.98 14.97
N ARG A 143 -3.38 -10.05 15.25
CA ARG A 143 -2.91 -10.33 16.62
C ARG A 143 -1.98 -9.25 17.17
N ALA A 144 -1.13 -8.67 16.35
CA ALA A 144 -0.24 -7.58 16.79
C ALA A 144 -1.03 -6.33 17.20
N LEU A 145 -2.19 -6.11 16.60
CA LEU A 145 -3.09 -4.98 16.90
C LEU A 145 -4.10 -5.28 18.01
N ALA A 146 -4.03 -6.43 18.70
CA ALA A 146 -4.99 -6.82 19.75
C ALA A 146 -5.01 -5.84 20.93
N GLY A 147 -3.89 -5.20 21.25
CA GLY A 147 -3.79 -4.18 22.31
C GLY A 147 -4.32 -2.80 21.92
N GLY A 148 -4.76 -2.59 20.70
CA GLY A 148 -5.08 -1.27 20.15
C GLY A 148 -3.86 -0.60 19.52
N GLY A 149 -3.99 0.69 19.18
CA GLY A 149 -2.93 1.45 18.53
C GLY A 149 -2.68 1.07 17.07
N PHE A 150 -1.42 1.23 16.62
CA PHE A 150 -0.97 1.01 15.26
C PHE A 150 0.23 0.06 15.24
N LEU A 151 0.71 -0.31 14.04
CA LEU A 151 1.74 -1.35 13.89
C LEU A 151 3.09 -1.03 14.58
N ALA A 152 3.38 0.24 14.78
CA ALA A 152 4.65 0.65 15.40
C ALA A 152 4.50 1.57 16.62
N GLY A 153 3.33 1.61 17.24
CA GLY A 153 3.05 2.41 18.45
C GLY A 153 1.67 3.04 18.46
N ASP A 154 1.55 4.19 19.13
CA ASP A 154 0.26 4.84 19.39
C ASP A 154 -0.19 5.79 18.26
N ALA A 155 0.66 6.02 17.26
CA ALA A 155 0.36 6.84 16.09
C ALA A 155 0.58 6.04 14.79
N PRO A 156 -0.19 6.33 13.71
CA PRO A 156 0.02 5.73 12.41
C PRO A 156 1.45 5.94 11.90
N SER A 157 2.02 4.91 11.30
CA SER A 157 3.34 4.92 10.71
C SER A 157 3.33 4.53 9.24
N LEU A 158 4.48 4.58 8.57
CA LEU A 158 4.60 4.13 7.18
C LEU A 158 4.19 2.67 6.99
N ALA A 159 4.28 1.82 8.03
CA ALA A 159 3.80 0.44 7.97
C ALA A 159 2.27 0.38 7.84
N ASP A 160 1.58 1.25 8.54
CA ASP A 160 0.13 1.35 8.51
C ASP A 160 -0.36 1.87 7.14
N TRP A 161 0.26 2.91 6.63
CA TRP A 161 -0.05 3.49 5.32
C TRP A 161 0.28 2.56 4.15
N LEU A 162 1.22 1.62 4.34
CA LEU A 162 1.54 0.60 3.34
C LEU A 162 0.50 -0.53 3.31
N LEU A 163 0.01 -0.95 4.46
CA LEU A 163 -0.96 -2.05 4.60
C LEU A 163 -2.39 -1.62 4.22
N LEU A 164 -2.79 -0.39 4.58
CA LEU A 164 -4.18 0.08 4.47
C LEU A 164 -4.79 -0.05 3.06
N PRO A 165 -4.13 0.31 1.95
CA PRO A 165 -4.68 0.15 0.61
C PRO A 165 -5.02 -1.31 0.25
N VAL A 166 -4.21 -2.26 0.72
CA VAL A 166 -4.45 -3.70 0.46
C VAL A 166 -5.65 -4.19 1.27
N TRP A 167 -5.77 -3.77 2.53
CA TRP A 167 -6.94 -4.06 3.35
C TRP A 167 -8.22 -3.49 2.73
N ALA A 168 -8.21 -2.19 2.38
CA ALA A 168 -9.36 -1.50 1.80
C ALA A 168 -9.80 -2.14 0.47
N SER A 169 -8.85 -2.50 -0.39
CA SER A 169 -9.15 -3.19 -1.65
C SER A 169 -9.73 -4.60 -1.42
N GLY A 170 -9.25 -5.30 -0.40
CA GLY A 170 -9.75 -6.63 -0.03
C GLY A 170 -11.19 -6.62 0.47
N GLY A 171 -11.63 -5.53 1.10
CA GLY A 171 -13.01 -5.35 1.56
C GLY A 171 -14.05 -5.35 0.43
N GLY A 172 -13.65 -5.03 -0.80
CA GLY A 172 -14.49 -5.08 -2.00
C GLY A 172 -14.63 -6.46 -2.62
N LEU A 173 -13.91 -7.47 -2.14
CA LEU A 173 -13.97 -8.84 -2.63
C LEU A 173 -15.09 -9.62 -1.95
N ALA A 174 -15.53 -10.73 -2.58
CA ALA A 174 -16.61 -11.58 -2.06
C ALA A 174 -16.20 -13.07 -2.11
N GLY A 175 -16.92 -13.90 -1.35
CA GLY A 175 -16.74 -15.34 -1.36
C GLY A 175 -15.32 -15.80 -1.02
N ALA A 176 -14.82 -16.79 -1.75
CA ALA A 176 -13.50 -17.39 -1.51
C ALA A 176 -12.31 -16.43 -1.72
N ASP A 177 -12.52 -15.33 -2.44
CA ASP A 177 -11.47 -14.33 -2.71
C ASP A 177 -11.28 -13.36 -1.54
N ARG A 178 -12.24 -13.28 -0.61
CA ARG A 178 -12.23 -12.33 0.50
C ARG A 178 -11.27 -12.79 1.58
N TYR A 179 -10.23 -12.00 1.80
CA TYR A 179 -9.18 -12.30 2.78
C TYR A 179 -9.24 -11.43 4.06
N THR A 180 -10.27 -10.58 4.17
CA THR A 180 -10.42 -9.62 5.29
C THR A 180 -11.36 -10.08 6.39
N ASP A 181 -12.02 -11.25 6.24
CA ASP A 181 -12.98 -11.76 7.20
C ASP A 181 -12.33 -12.26 8.49
N ASP A 182 -13.06 -12.15 9.60
CA ASP A 182 -12.66 -12.63 10.94
C ASP A 182 -11.31 -12.08 11.45
N LEU A 183 -11.02 -10.81 11.12
CA LEU A 183 -9.83 -10.07 11.54
C LEU A 183 -10.26 -8.77 12.25
N PRO A 184 -10.85 -8.85 13.46
CA PRO A 184 -11.53 -7.73 14.11
C PRO A 184 -10.60 -6.58 14.51
N ASN A 185 -9.34 -6.88 14.84
CA ASN A 185 -8.38 -5.85 15.22
C ASN A 185 -7.92 -5.04 14.01
N LEU A 186 -7.71 -5.72 12.87
CA LEU A 186 -7.44 -5.04 11.59
C LEU A 186 -8.66 -4.25 11.11
N ALA A 187 -9.88 -4.74 11.31
CA ALA A 187 -11.09 -4.00 10.96
C ALA A 187 -11.20 -2.70 11.77
N ARG A 188 -10.98 -2.75 13.10
CA ARG A 188 -10.94 -1.56 13.97
C ARG A 188 -9.83 -0.60 13.57
N TRP A 189 -8.61 -1.10 13.35
CA TRP A 189 -7.45 -0.34 12.92
C TRP A 189 -7.71 0.38 11.59
N ALA A 190 -8.25 -0.34 10.60
CA ALA A 190 -8.57 0.24 9.30
C ALA A 190 -9.65 1.31 9.40
N ALA A 191 -10.71 1.09 10.20
CA ALA A 191 -11.76 2.08 10.41
C ALA A 191 -11.18 3.41 10.91
N ALA A 192 -10.30 3.38 11.91
CA ALA A 192 -9.66 4.59 12.43
C ALA A 192 -8.80 5.33 11.38
N LEU A 193 -8.13 4.59 10.48
CA LEU A 193 -7.32 5.21 9.42
C LEU A 193 -8.18 5.75 8.27
N MET A 194 -9.29 5.08 7.95
CA MET A 194 -10.21 5.49 6.89
C MET A 194 -10.99 6.76 7.23
N GLU A 195 -11.12 7.12 8.50
CA GLU A 195 -11.71 8.39 8.94
C GLU A 195 -10.79 9.59 8.68
N ARG A 196 -9.52 9.38 8.41
CA ARG A 196 -8.57 10.47 8.19
C ARG A 196 -8.80 11.16 6.84
N PRO A 197 -8.66 12.50 6.78
CA PRO A 197 -8.88 13.25 5.53
C PRO A 197 -8.03 12.79 4.36
N GLY A 198 -6.79 12.36 4.62
CA GLY A 198 -5.86 11.82 3.62
C GLY A 198 -6.39 10.58 2.91
N PHE A 199 -7.12 9.71 3.62
CA PHE A 199 -7.75 8.55 3.01
C PHE A 199 -8.81 8.94 1.98
N ALA A 200 -9.75 9.80 2.38
CA ALA A 200 -10.82 10.26 1.49
C ALA A 200 -10.28 11.02 0.26
N ALA A 201 -9.25 11.85 0.46
CA ALA A 201 -8.62 12.62 -0.60
C ALA A 201 -7.87 11.75 -1.63
N THR A 202 -7.43 10.56 -1.22
CA THR A 202 -6.63 9.66 -2.07
C THR A 202 -7.39 8.45 -2.60
N LEU A 203 -8.67 8.30 -2.28
CA LEU A 203 -9.48 7.21 -2.82
C LEU A 203 -9.30 7.08 -4.34
N PRO A 204 -9.18 5.85 -4.87
CA PRO A 204 -9.18 5.63 -6.31
C PRO A 204 -10.44 6.22 -6.95
N ARG A 205 -10.24 7.04 -7.98
CA ARG A 205 -11.34 7.58 -8.79
C ARG A 205 -11.18 7.04 -10.21
N GLY A 206 -12.28 6.53 -10.74
CA GLY A 206 -12.40 6.11 -12.14
C GLY A 206 -12.54 7.30 -13.08
#